data_4976738607e2ab24e1b8007e381a7fcb
#
_entry.id   4976738607e2ab24e1b8007e381a7fcb
#
_cell.length_a   1.000
_cell.length_b   1.000
_cell.length_c   1.000
_cell.angle_alpha   90.00
_cell.angle_beta   90.00
_cell.angle_gamma   90.00
#
_symmetry.space_group_name_H-M   'P 1'
#
loop_
_entity.id
_entity.type
_entity.pdbx_description
1 polymer ?
#
loop_
_entity_poly.entity_id
_entity_poly.type
_entity_poly.pdbx_seq_one_letter_code
_entity_poly.pdbx_strand_id
1 'polypeptide(L)'
;TARAAEPELGRIDAIAGDGDHGQGMTLGTTAAAKSARESLAAKAGARTLLSRAGAAWSEGAGGTSGALWGGALAAAGGVFSDETAPTQEEIITAAIAGANSITDMGGAKVGDKTMVDALVPFADSLKENISSSKSLKEIWNTAAKAAQTAAEATANITARKGRARTHGDASLGTPDPGAISFALLMQAIADFLQ
;
A
#
# COMPACT_ATOMS: atom_id res chain seq x y z
N THR A 1 12.82 -0.67 -3.63
CA THR A 1 11.71 -0.03 -4.37
C THR A 1 11.46 1.38 -3.85
N ALA A 2 10.95 1.61 -2.63
CA ALA A 2 10.56 2.94 -2.14
C ALA A 2 11.68 3.98 -2.23
N ARG A 3 12.89 3.67 -1.72
CA ARG A 3 14.05 4.57 -1.80
C ARG A 3 14.43 4.96 -3.24
N ALA A 4 14.33 4.04 -4.19
CA ALA A 4 14.62 4.34 -5.59
C ALA A 4 13.54 5.23 -6.23
N ALA A 5 12.31 5.15 -5.77
CA ALA A 5 11.18 5.94 -6.25
C ALA A 5 11.01 7.28 -5.51
N GLU A 6 11.75 7.52 -4.42
CA GLU A 6 11.64 8.71 -3.57
C GLU A 6 11.68 10.03 -4.35
N PRO A 7 12.66 10.28 -5.25
CA PRO A 7 12.72 11.54 -5.98
C PRO A 7 11.51 11.78 -6.88
N GLU A 8 11.04 10.72 -7.56
CA GLU A 8 9.90 10.83 -8.46
C GLU A 8 8.57 10.99 -7.71
N LEU A 9 8.38 10.26 -6.61
CA LEU A 9 7.20 10.42 -5.76
C LEU A 9 7.14 11.83 -5.14
N GLY A 10 8.28 12.39 -4.73
CA GLY A 10 8.37 13.77 -4.26
C GLY A 10 8.06 14.78 -5.37
N ARG A 11 8.57 14.55 -6.59
CA ARG A 11 8.29 15.40 -7.75
C ARG A 11 6.79 15.41 -8.11
N ILE A 12 6.15 14.26 -8.11
CA ILE A 12 4.71 14.13 -8.38
C ILE A 12 3.91 14.85 -7.28
N ASP A 13 4.26 14.62 -6.03
CA ASP A 13 3.58 15.21 -4.89
C ASP A 13 3.72 16.75 -4.85
N ALA A 14 4.87 17.29 -5.20
CA ALA A 14 5.12 18.74 -5.22
C ALA A 14 4.22 19.52 -6.20
N ILE A 15 3.53 18.87 -7.12
CA ILE A 15 2.62 19.54 -8.08
C ILE A 15 1.33 19.99 -7.38
N ALA A 16 0.84 19.19 -6.41
CA ALA A 16 -0.41 19.48 -5.69
C ALA A 16 -0.33 19.12 -4.20
N GLY A 17 0.87 19.09 -3.65
CA GLY A 17 1.18 18.79 -2.25
C GLY A 17 2.43 19.55 -1.80
N ASP A 18 3.13 19.03 -0.81
CA ASP A 18 4.35 19.64 -0.24
C ASP A 18 5.65 18.91 -0.64
N GLY A 19 5.56 17.87 -1.47
CA GLY A 19 6.70 17.14 -2.02
C GLY A 19 7.34 16.13 -1.06
N ASP A 20 6.72 15.85 0.09
CA ASP A 20 7.28 15.00 1.13
C ASP A 20 6.89 13.51 1.02
N HIS A 21 5.97 13.16 0.11
CA HIS A 21 5.42 11.81 0.01
C HIS A 21 6.50 10.73 -0.21
N GLY A 22 7.45 10.98 -1.09
CA GLY A 22 8.56 10.06 -1.35
C GLY A 22 9.42 9.79 -0.12
N GLN A 23 9.73 10.84 0.65
CA GLN A 23 10.48 10.74 1.90
C GLN A 23 9.70 9.94 2.95
N GLY A 24 8.40 10.23 3.13
CA GLY A 24 7.54 9.50 4.05
C GLY A 24 7.49 8.00 3.72
N MET A 25 7.37 7.64 2.44
CA MET A 25 7.40 6.24 1.99
C MET A 25 8.74 5.57 2.27
N THR A 26 9.86 6.26 2.06
CA THR A 26 11.20 5.73 2.34
C THR A 26 11.42 5.50 3.82
N LEU A 27 11.03 6.44 4.67
CA LEU A 27 11.15 6.33 6.12
C LEU A 27 10.29 5.18 6.66
N GLY A 28 9.00 5.13 6.26
CA GLY A 28 8.08 4.09 6.70
C GLY A 28 8.52 2.68 6.29
N THR A 29 8.85 2.48 5.01
CA THR A 29 9.32 1.17 4.51
C THR A 29 10.65 0.76 5.16
N THR A 30 11.55 1.69 5.44
CA THR A 30 12.84 1.39 6.09
C THR A 30 12.63 0.94 7.53
N ALA A 31 11.78 1.65 8.29
CA ALA A 31 11.44 1.31 9.68
C ALA A 31 10.74 -0.05 9.76
N ALA A 32 9.73 -0.29 8.91
CA ALA A 32 9.02 -1.56 8.85
C ALA A 32 9.95 -2.72 8.49
N ALA A 33 10.81 -2.55 7.50
CA ALA A 33 11.76 -3.59 7.09
C ALA A 33 12.79 -3.92 8.19
N LYS A 34 13.23 -2.92 8.96
CA LYS A 34 14.09 -3.14 10.13
C LYS A 34 13.36 -3.96 11.18
N SER A 35 12.16 -3.54 11.58
CA SER A 35 11.33 -4.23 12.58
C SER A 35 10.98 -5.67 12.16
N ALA A 36 10.70 -5.89 10.87
CA ALA A 36 10.44 -7.22 10.34
C ALA A 36 11.67 -8.14 10.45
N ARG A 37 12.89 -7.64 10.13
CA ARG A 37 14.14 -8.42 10.29
C ARG A 37 14.42 -8.76 11.75
N GLU A 38 14.21 -7.83 12.67
CA GLU A 38 14.35 -8.07 14.12
C GLU A 38 13.34 -9.10 14.61
N SER A 39 12.10 -9.04 14.13
CA SER A 39 11.06 -10.03 14.45
C SER A 39 11.40 -11.42 13.92
N LEU A 40 11.93 -11.52 12.69
CA LEU A 40 12.42 -12.79 12.12
C LEU A 40 13.60 -13.36 12.92
N ALA A 41 14.55 -12.52 13.30
CA ALA A 41 15.69 -12.93 14.14
C ALA A 41 15.24 -13.46 15.52
N ALA A 42 14.16 -12.88 16.05
CA ALA A 42 13.52 -13.32 17.28
C ALA A 42 12.57 -14.52 17.09
N LYS A 43 12.46 -15.08 15.87
CA LYS A 43 11.57 -16.20 15.52
C LYS A 43 10.09 -15.89 15.78
N ALA A 44 9.68 -14.63 15.65
CA ALA A 44 8.28 -14.25 15.73
C ALA A 44 7.48 -14.81 14.56
N GLY A 45 6.23 -15.18 14.79
CA GLY A 45 5.33 -15.61 13.73
C GLY A 45 4.81 -14.43 12.88
N ALA A 46 4.01 -14.75 11.88
CA ALA A 46 3.58 -13.81 10.87
C ALA A 46 2.71 -12.67 11.43
N ARG A 47 1.83 -12.97 12.38
CA ARG A 47 0.99 -11.98 13.07
C ARG A 47 1.86 -10.93 13.78
N THR A 48 2.74 -11.38 14.65
CA THR A 48 3.60 -10.50 15.45
C THR A 48 4.53 -9.70 14.55
N LEU A 49 5.10 -10.32 13.51
CA LEU A 49 5.98 -9.66 12.55
C LEU A 49 5.29 -8.49 11.86
N LEU A 50 4.11 -8.70 11.28
CA LEU A 50 3.39 -7.64 10.58
C LEU A 50 2.86 -6.55 11.52
N SER A 51 2.39 -6.92 12.72
CA SER A 51 1.94 -5.96 13.70
C SER A 51 3.06 -5.01 14.15
N ARG A 52 4.25 -5.56 14.41
CA ARG A 52 5.44 -4.76 14.77
C ARG A 52 5.95 -3.92 13.59
N ALA A 53 5.95 -4.48 12.39
CA ALA A 53 6.33 -3.73 11.19
C ALA A 53 5.36 -2.57 10.92
N GLY A 54 4.06 -2.79 11.15
CA GLY A 54 3.04 -1.74 11.04
C GLY A 54 3.22 -0.60 12.04
N ALA A 55 3.48 -0.93 13.30
CA ALA A 55 3.79 0.07 14.33
C ALA A 55 5.04 0.89 13.96
N ALA A 56 6.11 0.20 13.53
CA ALA A 56 7.35 0.86 13.11
C ALA A 56 7.15 1.74 11.85
N TRP A 57 6.32 1.32 10.90
CA TRP A 57 5.98 2.17 9.76
C TRP A 57 5.26 3.44 10.19
N SER A 58 4.23 3.30 11.03
CA SER A 58 3.43 4.42 11.52
C SER A 58 4.31 5.46 12.23
N GLU A 59 5.21 5.00 13.08
CA GLU A 59 6.15 5.83 13.83
C GLU A 59 7.20 6.47 12.90
N GLY A 60 7.77 5.69 11.98
CA GLY A 60 8.84 6.14 11.09
C GLY A 60 8.41 7.14 10.03
N ALA A 61 7.25 6.93 9.40
CA ALA A 61 6.71 7.84 8.39
C ALA A 61 5.98 9.04 8.99
N GLY A 62 5.31 8.84 10.12
CA GLY A 62 4.45 9.85 10.73
C GLY A 62 3.23 10.22 9.88
N GLY A 63 2.46 11.20 10.35
CA GLY A 63 1.33 11.76 9.62
C GLY A 63 0.21 10.77 9.29
N THR A 64 -0.73 11.19 8.46
CA THR A 64 -1.88 10.37 8.04
C THR A 64 -1.45 9.14 7.25
N SER A 65 -0.51 9.30 6.32
CA SER A 65 -0.02 8.20 5.48
C SER A 65 0.65 7.10 6.31
N GLY A 66 1.46 7.50 7.32
CA GLY A 66 2.07 6.54 8.25
C GLY A 66 1.05 5.73 9.03
N ALA A 67 0.00 6.40 9.55
CA ALA A 67 -1.08 5.73 10.27
C ALA A 67 -1.87 4.76 9.38
N LEU A 68 -2.15 5.13 8.13
CA LEU A 68 -2.86 4.27 7.16
C LEU A 68 -2.06 3.00 6.83
N TRP A 69 -0.79 3.13 6.48
CA TRP A 69 0.07 2.00 6.17
C TRP A 69 0.34 1.10 7.38
N GLY A 70 0.57 1.73 8.56
CA GLY A 70 0.72 0.99 9.80
C GLY A 70 -0.51 0.19 10.19
N GLY A 71 -1.70 0.81 10.06
CA GLY A 71 -2.97 0.14 10.27
C GLY A 71 -3.22 -1.01 9.28
N ALA A 72 -2.85 -0.82 8.01
CA ALA A 72 -2.94 -1.87 7.00
C ALA A 72 -2.10 -3.10 7.33
N LEU A 73 -0.83 -2.89 7.73
CA LEU A 73 0.04 -4.00 8.12
C LEU A 73 -0.47 -4.70 9.39
N ALA A 74 -0.99 -3.95 10.36
CA ALA A 74 -1.59 -4.51 11.57
C ALA A 74 -2.86 -5.34 11.25
N ALA A 75 -3.73 -4.83 10.39
CA ALA A 75 -4.94 -5.53 9.93
C ALA A 75 -4.58 -6.82 9.16
N ALA A 76 -3.60 -6.76 8.26
CA ALA A 76 -3.07 -7.92 7.56
C ALA A 76 -2.50 -8.95 8.54
N GLY A 77 -1.71 -8.49 9.51
CA GLY A 77 -1.17 -9.33 10.58
C GLY A 77 -2.25 -10.04 11.40
N GLY A 78 -3.39 -9.38 11.62
CA GLY A 78 -4.52 -9.94 12.35
C GLY A 78 -5.11 -11.21 11.73
N VAL A 79 -4.92 -11.44 10.44
CA VAL A 79 -5.39 -12.65 9.73
C VAL A 79 -4.52 -13.87 10.05
N PHE A 80 -3.24 -13.68 10.32
CA PHE A 80 -2.28 -14.77 10.53
C PHE A 80 -2.26 -15.30 11.95
N SER A 81 -1.73 -16.52 12.09
CA SER A 81 -1.26 -17.10 13.34
C SER A 81 0.25 -16.83 13.51
N ASP A 82 0.75 -16.91 14.75
CA ASP A 82 2.20 -16.99 15.01
C ASP A 82 2.73 -18.42 15.04
N GLU A 83 1.84 -19.42 14.99
CA GLU A 83 2.18 -20.83 15.18
C GLU A 83 2.31 -21.59 13.85
N THR A 84 1.66 -21.11 12.79
CA THR A 84 1.58 -21.80 11.49
C THR A 84 2.10 -20.92 10.37
N ALA A 85 2.69 -21.53 9.34
CA ALA A 85 3.04 -20.84 8.12
C ALA A 85 1.76 -20.41 7.38
N PRO A 86 1.70 -19.16 6.87
CA PRO A 86 0.54 -18.68 6.14
C PRO A 86 0.26 -19.49 4.87
N THR A 87 -1.00 -19.80 4.64
CA THR A 87 -1.49 -20.37 3.38
C THR A 87 -1.65 -19.29 2.31
N GLN A 88 -1.76 -19.68 1.05
CA GLN A 88 -2.06 -18.76 -0.05
C GLN A 88 -3.34 -17.96 0.20
N GLU A 89 -4.41 -18.61 0.65
CA GLU A 89 -5.69 -17.98 0.94
C GLU A 89 -5.57 -16.95 2.07
N GLU A 90 -4.84 -17.28 3.14
CA GLU A 90 -4.59 -16.34 4.24
C GLU A 90 -3.77 -15.13 3.78
N ILE A 91 -2.78 -15.30 2.90
CA ILE A 91 -2.00 -14.18 2.34
C ILE A 91 -2.90 -13.23 1.54
N ILE A 92 -3.78 -13.77 0.69
CA ILE A 92 -4.72 -12.98 -0.09
C ILE A 92 -5.71 -12.27 0.84
N THR A 93 -6.27 -12.98 1.82
CA THR A 93 -7.20 -12.42 2.81
C THR A 93 -6.54 -11.30 3.63
N ALA A 94 -5.29 -11.48 4.02
CA ALA A 94 -4.52 -10.47 4.74
C ALA A 94 -4.31 -9.20 3.91
N ALA A 95 -3.99 -9.34 2.62
CA ALA A 95 -3.86 -8.20 1.72
C ALA A 95 -5.18 -7.44 1.58
N ILE A 96 -6.30 -8.16 1.46
CA ILE A 96 -7.65 -7.56 1.42
C ILE A 96 -7.98 -6.86 2.74
N ALA A 97 -7.66 -7.46 3.89
CA ALA A 97 -7.88 -6.85 5.19
C ALA A 97 -7.09 -5.55 5.37
N GLY A 98 -5.82 -5.54 4.92
CA GLY A 98 -5.00 -4.33 4.90
C GLY A 98 -5.60 -3.23 4.02
N ALA A 99 -6.08 -3.59 2.83
CA ALA A 99 -6.74 -2.66 1.92
C ALA A 99 -8.02 -2.05 2.54
N ASN A 100 -8.87 -2.88 3.13
CA ASN A 100 -10.09 -2.42 3.80
C ASN A 100 -9.77 -1.47 4.96
N SER A 101 -8.74 -1.77 5.76
CA SER A 101 -8.30 -0.91 6.87
C SER A 101 -7.95 0.51 6.40
N ILE A 102 -7.24 0.64 5.27
CA ILE A 102 -6.92 1.96 4.68
C ILE A 102 -8.20 2.70 4.28
N THR A 103 -9.13 2.01 3.63
CA THR A 103 -10.38 2.61 3.17
C THR A 103 -11.23 3.09 4.34
N ASP A 104 -11.36 2.26 5.39
CA ASP A 104 -12.17 2.56 6.58
C ASP A 104 -11.56 3.72 7.40
N MET A 105 -10.25 3.71 7.62
CA MET A 105 -9.55 4.75 8.37
C MET A 105 -9.47 6.07 7.60
N GLY A 106 -9.18 6.00 6.30
CA GLY A 106 -8.98 7.19 5.46
C GLY A 106 -10.28 7.84 5.00
N GLY A 107 -11.37 7.07 4.92
CA GLY A 107 -12.68 7.51 4.46
C GLY A 107 -12.69 8.11 3.04
N ALA A 108 -11.66 7.82 2.23
CA ALA A 108 -11.62 8.17 0.82
C ALA A 108 -12.38 7.13 -0.01
N LYS A 109 -12.84 7.55 -1.19
CA LYS A 109 -13.56 6.69 -2.14
C LYS A 109 -12.87 6.71 -3.49
N VAL A 110 -13.14 5.70 -4.31
CA VAL A 110 -12.71 5.70 -5.72
C VAL A 110 -13.27 6.94 -6.41
N GLY A 111 -12.43 7.66 -7.12
CA GLY A 111 -12.73 8.95 -7.76
C GLY A 111 -12.34 10.19 -6.93
N ASP A 112 -11.81 9.99 -5.72
CA ASP A 112 -11.32 11.11 -4.88
C ASP A 112 -9.88 11.52 -5.22
N LYS A 113 -9.20 10.79 -6.09
CA LYS A 113 -7.79 10.93 -6.45
C LYS A 113 -6.89 10.75 -5.23
N THR A 114 -6.83 9.52 -4.75
CA THR A 114 -6.04 9.11 -3.60
C THR A 114 -5.47 7.69 -3.83
N MET A 115 -4.67 7.18 -2.89
CA MET A 115 -4.24 5.78 -2.88
C MET A 115 -5.39 4.78 -3.05
N VAL A 116 -6.61 5.13 -2.59
CA VAL A 116 -7.80 4.26 -2.67
C VAL A 116 -8.18 3.94 -4.11
N ASP A 117 -7.89 4.83 -5.06
CA ASP A 117 -8.15 4.61 -6.49
C ASP A 117 -7.35 3.45 -7.09
N ALA A 118 -6.16 3.16 -6.57
CA ALA A 118 -5.36 2.00 -6.96
C ALA A 118 -5.62 0.78 -6.06
N LEU A 119 -5.86 1.02 -4.78
CA LEU A 119 -6.03 0.01 -3.75
C LEU A 119 -7.31 -0.82 -3.95
N VAL A 120 -8.44 -0.17 -4.29
CA VAL A 120 -9.71 -0.89 -4.50
C VAL A 120 -9.64 -1.84 -5.69
N PRO A 121 -9.18 -1.44 -6.90
CA PRO A 121 -9.00 -2.37 -8.00
C PRO A 121 -8.04 -3.53 -7.69
N PHE A 122 -6.99 -3.30 -6.91
CA PHE A 122 -6.10 -4.35 -6.42
C PHE A 122 -6.87 -5.37 -5.55
N ALA A 123 -7.57 -4.89 -4.52
CA ALA A 123 -8.30 -5.75 -3.59
C ALA A 123 -9.43 -6.52 -4.27
N ASP A 124 -10.13 -5.90 -5.21
CA ASP A 124 -11.21 -6.56 -5.97
C ASP A 124 -10.66 -7.66 -6.88
N SER A 125 -9.54 -7.41 -7.56
CA SER A 125 -8.85 -8.44 -8.35
C SER A 125 -8.40 -9.63 -7.49
N LEU A 126 -7.93 -9.40 -6.25
CA LEU A 126 -7.62 -10.46 -5.31
C LEU A 126 -8.86 -11.28 -4.92
N LYS A 127 -9.97 -10.60 -4.57
CA LYS A 127 -11.25 -11.24 -4.21
C LYS A 127 -11.79 -12.13 -5.33
N GLU A 128 -11.74 -11.66 -6.57
CA GLU A 128 -12.20 -12.41 -7.74
C GLU A 128 -11.40 -13.70 -7.98
N ASN A 129 -10.14 -13.72 -7.57
CA ASN A 129 -9.23 -14.84 -7.86
C ASN A 129 -8.89 -15.70 -6.64
N ILE A 130 -9.38 -15.39 -5.43
CA ILE A 130 -9.02 -16.10 -4.19
C ILE A 130 -9.30 -17.61 -4.25
N SER A 131 -10.41 -18.01 -4.88
CA SER A 131 -10.81 -19.41 -5.02
C SER A 131 -10.38 -20.03 -6.36
N SER A 132 -9.52 -19.35 -7.12
CA SER A 132 -9.04 -19.89 -8.40
C SER A 132 -7.92 -20.92 -8.19
N SER A 133 -7.67 -21.74 -9.20
CA SER A 133 -6.55 -22.70 -9.21
C SER A 133 -5.19 -22.07 -9.54
N LYS A 134 -5.12 -20.73 -9.67
CA LYS A 134 -3.89 -20.01 -9.98
C LYS A 134 -2.96 -19.97 -8.77
N SER A 135 -1.65 -19.87 -9.02
CA SER A 135 -0.66 -19.63 -7.99
C SER A 135 -0.80 -18.22 -7.39
N LEU A 136 -0.29 -18.04 -6.16
CA LEU A 136 -0.24 -16.72 -5.51
C LEU A 136 0.42 -15.68 -6.41
N LYS A 137 1.51 -16.04 -7.08
CA LYS A 137 2.22 -15.18 -8.02
C LYS A 137 1.33 -14.68 -9.16
N GLU A 138 0.57 -15.58 -9.80
CA GLU A 138 -0.32 -15.22 -10.91
C GLU A 138 -1.44 -14.30 -10.45
N ILE A 139 -2.05 -14.60 -9.29
CA ILE A 139 -3.12 -13.80 -8.69
C ILE A 139 -2.58 -12.41 -8.34
N TRP A 140 -1.44 -12.35 -7.65
CA TRP A 140 -0.85 -11.10 -7.22
C TRP A 140 -0.39 -10.23 -8.40
N ASN A 141 0.23 -10.82 -9.42
CA ASN A 141 0.60 -10.11 -10.64
C ASN A 141 -0.60 -9.47 -11.34
N THR A 142 -1.73 -10.20 -11.40
CA THR A 142 -2.96 -9.68 -11.98
C THR A 142 -3.48 -8.48 -11.18
N ALA A 143 -3.50 -8.60 -9.86
CA ALA A 143 -3.94 -7.53 -8.97
C ALA A 143 -2.99 -6.31 -8.98
N ALA A 144 -1.67 -6.52 -8.98
CA ALA A 144 -0.68 -5.44 -9.07
C ALA A 144 -0.82 -4.65 -10.38
N LYS A 145 -1.10 -5.34 -11.49
CA LYS A 145 -1.35 -4.71 -12.79
C LYS A 145 -2.63 -3.87 -12.80
N ALA A 146 -3.70 -4.35 -12.14
CA ALA A 146 -4.92 -3.58 -11.95
C ALA A 146 -4.65 -2.30 -11.13
N ALA A 147 -3.88 -2.40 -10.05
CA ALA A 147 -3.45 -1.25 -9.26
C ALA A 147 -2.66 -0.24 -10.08
N GLN A 148 -1.69 -0.70 -10.88
CA GLN A 148 -0.87 0.17 -11.71
C GLN A 148 -1.71 0.95 -12.72
N THR A 149 -2.57 0.26 -13.48
CA THR A 149 -3.46 0.90 -14.46
C THR A 149 -4.35 1.96 -13.81
N ALA A 150 -4.91 1.64 -12.64
CA ALA A 150 -5.78 2.56 -11.91
C ALA A 150 -4.99 3.74 -11.30
N ALA A 151 -3.77 3.51 -10.81
CA ALA A 151 -2.89 4.57 -10.32
C ALA A 151 -2.56 5.59 -11.41
N GLU A 152 -2.19 5.14 -12.59
CA GLU A 152 -1.91 5.99 -13.75
C GLU A 152 -3.16 6.78 -14.19
N ALA A 153 -4.32 6.14 -14.17
CA ALA A 153 -5.59 6.76 -14.53
C ALA A 153 -6.01 7.92 -13.59
N THR A 154 -5.46 7.99 -12.36
CA THR A 154 -5.71 9.11 -11.44
C THR A 154 -5.25 10.46 -12.01
N ALA A 155 -4.37 10.49 -13.00
CA ALA A 155 -3.99 11.70 -13.73
C ALA A 155 -5.20 12.42 -14.36
N ASN A 156 -6.25 11.68 -14.69
CA ASN A 156 -7.47 12.20 -15.32
C ASN A 156 -8.55 12.63 -14.31
N ILE A 157 -8.26 12.58 -13.01
CA ILE A 157 -9.20 12.90 -11.94
C ILE A 157 -8.77 14.20 -11.26
N THR A 158 -9.71 15.10 -10.98
CA THR A 158 -9.48 16.26 -10.11
C THR A 158 -9.52 15.82 -8.65
N ALA A 159 -8.55 16.24 -7.85
CA ALA A 159 -8.46 15.84 -6.44
C ALA A 159 -9.63 16.38 -5.61
N ARG A 160 -10.29 15.48 -4.89
CA ARG A 160 -11.43 15.79 -4.00
C ARG A 160 -11.10 15.60 -2.53
N LYS A 161 -9.99 14.95 -2.23
CA LYS A 161 -9.51 14.65 -0.86
C LYS A 161 -8.00 14.87 -0.75
N GLY A 162 -7.49 14.83 0.48
CA GLY A 162 -6.08 15.03 0.76
C GLY A 162 -5.61 16.47 0.55
N ARG A 163 -4.29 16.66 0.52
CA ARG A 163 -3.65 17.98 0.33
C ARG A 163 -3.95 18.57 -1.05
N ALA A 164 -3.97 17.73 -2.08
CA ALA A 164 -4.23 18.13 -3.46
C ALA A 164 -5.62 18.78 -3.67
N ARG A 165 -6.57 18.56 -2.75
CA ARG A 165 -7.92 19.17 -2.83
C ARG A 165 -7.88 20.71 -2.91
N THR A 166 -6.94 21.34 -2.23
CA THR A 166 -6.84 22.82 -2.21
C THR A 166 -6.23 23.41 -3.48
N HIS A 167 -5.65 22.56 -4.34
CA HIS A 167 -4.99 22.96 -5.57
C HIS A 167 -5.88 22.79 -6.82
N GLY A 168 -7.11 22.25 -6.65
CA GLY A 168 -8.11 22.15 -7.71
C GLY A 168 -7.57 21.48 -8.98
N ASP A 169 -7.72 22.17 -10.12
CA ASP A 169 -7.33 21.65 -11.43
C ASP A 169 -5.81 21.54 -11.64
N ALA A 170 -4.96 22.14 -10.78
CA ALA A 170 -3.51 21.98 -10.85
C ALA A 170 -3.06 20.52 -10.69
N SER A 171 -3.91 19.67 -10.10
CA SER A 171 -3.66 18.24 -9.97
C SER A 171 -3.94 17.43 -11.26
N LEU A 172 -4.65 18.00 -12.24
CA LEU A 172 -4.95 17.31 -13.51
C LEU A 172 -3.68 17.10 -14.34
N GLY A 173 -3.63 16.00 -15.06
CA GLY A 173 -2.48 15.60 -15.86
C GLY A 173 -1.35 14.93 -15.08
N THR A 174 -1.43 14.90 -13.74
CA THR A 174 -0.44 14.23 -12.87
C THR A 174 -1.15 13.16 -12.03
N PRO A 175 -0.62 11.93 -11.93
CA PRO A 175 -1.22 10.90 -11.10
C PRO A 175 -1.08 11.22 -9.61
N ASP A 176 -1.92 10.57 -8.79
CA ASP A 176 -1.83 10.66 -7.33
C ASP A 176 -0.56 9.96 -6.81
N PRO A 177 0.29 10.63 -6.01
CA PRO A 177 1.53 10.04 -5.51
C PRO A 177 1.29 8.82 -4.59
N GLY A 178 0.18 8.83 -3.83
CA GLY A 178 -0.21 7.70 -2.99
C GLY A 178 -0.65 6.48 -3.81
N ALA A 179 -1.39 6.68 -4.90
CA ALA A 179 -1.77 5.61 -5.82
C ALA A 179 -0.54 5.01 -6.51
N ILE A 180 0.38 5.84 -6.98
CA ILE A 180 1.63 5.39 -7.61
C ILE A 180 2.49 4.61 -6.63
N SER A 181 2.70 5.12 -5.41
CA SER A 181 3.51 4.42 -4.40
C SER A 181 2.88 3.09 -3.98
N PHE A 182 1.56 3.01 -3.86
CA PHE A 182 0.85 1.75 -3.61
C PHE A 182 1.11 0.74 -4.73
N ALA A 183 0.89 1.12 -5.98
CA ALA A 183 1.11 0.23 -7.12
C ALA A 183 2.56 -0.27 -7.21
N LEU A 184 3.54 0.61 -6.99
CA LEU A 184 4.96 0.25 -6.94
C LEU A 184 5.29 -0.79 -5.86
N LEU A 185 4.68 -0.69 -4.67
CA LEU A 185 4.89 -1.67 -3.62
C LEU A 185 4.24 -3.01 -3.94
N MET A 186 3.02 -3.00 -4.50
CA MET A 186 2.34 -4.24 -4.91
C MET A 186 3.10 -4.94 -6.05
N GLN A 187 3.67 -4.20 -6.97
CA GLN A 187 4.55 -4.75 -8.02
C GLN A 187 5.83 -5.35 -7.43
N ALA A 188 6.46 -4.67 -6.47
CA ALA A 188 7.65 -5.21 -5.80
C ALA A 188 7.39 -6.53 -5.07
N ILE A 189 6.20 -6.70 -4.49
CA ILE A 189 5.79 -7.99 -3.90
C ILE A 189 5.57 -9.03 -5.00
N ALA A 190 4.92 -8.66 -6.12
CA ALA A 190 4.75 -9.55 -7.27
C ALA A 190 6.09 -10.09 -7.80
N ASP A 191 7.08 -9.23 -7.91
CA ASP A 191 8.43 -9.57 -8.39
C ASP A 191 9.18 -10.50 -7.40
N PHE A 192 8.86 -10.41 -6.11
CA PHE A 192 9.45 -11.24 -5.06
C PHE A 192 8.82 -12.64 -4.98
N LEU A 193 7.54 -12.78 -5.31
CA LEU A 193 6.83 -14.06 -5.27
C LEU A 193 7.36 -15.01 -6.35
N GLN A 194 7.84 -16.18 -5.93
CA GLN A 194 8.40 -17.22 -6.81
C GLN A 194 7.35 -18.25 -7.20
#